data_f561b42ba7d68cc3ceba16086e09d83d
#
_entry.id   f561b42ba7d68cc3ceba16086e09d83d
#
_cell.length_a   1.000
_cell.length_b   1.000
_cell.length_c   1.000
_cell.angle_alpha   90.00
_cell.angle_beta   90.00
_cell.angle_gamma   90.00
#
_symmetry.space_group_name_H-M   'P 1'
#
loop_
_entity.id
_entity.type
_entity.pdbx_description
1 polymer ?
#
loop_
_entity_poly.entity_id
_entity_poly.type
_entity_poly.pdbx_seq_one_letter_code
_entity_poly.pdbx_strand_id
1 'polypeptide(L)'
;MHLFFEAKNGEPTVRYRGTLLHSSYNPSREALRFAEQAEPARCYLILGGGLGHLATAVAKKRPGALICTLHPSRELAKAAAETPGIHGSPESRGDLSALLNAAFRREGAYGFEVLSWEPTAKAAPEWFKQQESGILGLAREWHDSLISTGYFGFRWLRNSVRNLAAQPADSKPFVLTRGLQPVLVAPGPTLDDTLPWIRRERSKLFLLSVSSAWSILRKHGLEPDLLLHTDGSYWATLHLRGAEDGPPPPLAASIRAALPGALGTQVGLFLTDPSSAVDRSLSSAITRPSLPLRGHGTVSGSALGLIAALMEDPPLLLGLDLAVMGLRSHARGHAFESLIHEKTSRLTTLPTLLRDRLGETESLEPPWQQPRDLKVYAASLAAELADRGSPCYRLAPSPVDLSCQRVSDNWSPTPPEARRPEGAEELRIEPGPQAPESVGGVLRRWKELFRNLTLSAFAPLGADLGEEDELTELAEELSQMLALPELLRLRSSLDRENGSEEAFRSLKGSVEGRIDRLLRSANR
;
A
#
# COMPACT_ATOMS: atom_id res chain seq x y z
N MET A 1 20.92 -16.37 -25.39
CA MET A 1 21.86 -15.92 -26.44
C MET A 1 21.07 -15.06 -27.43
N HIS A 2 21.57 -13.86 -27.73
CA HIS A 2 20.98 -12.90 -28.66
C HIS A 2 21.86 -12.87 -29.92
N LEU A 3 21.23 -12.84 -31.09
CA LEU A 3 21.91 -12.65 -32.37
C LEU A 3 21.22 -11.50 -33.10
N PHE A 4 21.87 -10.34 -33.15
CA PHE A 4 21.40 -9.13 -33.83
C PHE A 4 21.91 -9.15 -35.28
N PHE A 5 21.06 -8.81 -36.23
CA PHE A 5 21.41 -8.71 -37.65
C PHE A 5 20.41 -7.82 -38.39
N GLU A 6 20.65 -7.51 -39.64
CA GLU A 6 19.79 -6.70 -40.47
C GLU A 6 18.78 -7.57 -41.25
N ALA A 7 17.54 -7.12 -41.31
CA ALA A 7 16.51 -7.63 -42.18
C ALA A 7 16.81 -7.27 -43.64
N LYS A 8 16.09 -7.87 -44.60
CA LYS A 8 16.31 -7.60 -46.05
C LYS A 8 16.10 -6.12 -46.43
N ASN A 9 15.32 -5.37 -45.67
CA ASN A 9 15.12 -3.94 -45.89
C ASN A 9 16.13 -3.05 -45.14
N GLY A 10 17.16 -3.60 -44.50
CA GLY A 10 18.18 -2.88 -43.73
C GLY A 10 17.80 -2.53 -42.30
N GLU A 11 16.59 -2.86 -41.85
CA GLU A 11 16.17 -2.61 -40.47
C GLU A 11 16.75 -3.66 -39.50
N PRO A 12 17.03 -3.29 -38.25
CA PRO A 12 17.54 -4.23 -37.26
C PRO A 12 16.51 -5.30 -36.90
N THR A 13 16.96 -6.53 -36.77
CA THR A 13 16.16 -7.65 -36.25
C THR A 13 17.00 -8.50 -35.30
N VAL A 14 16.37 -9.39 -34.54
CA VAL A 14 17.06 -10.19 -33.53
C VAL A 14 16.49 -11.61 -33.45
N ARG A 15 17.38 -12.58 -33.28
CA ARG A 15 17.03 -13.93 -32.89
C ARG A 15 17.35 -14.11 -31.40
N TYR A 16 16.35 -14.44 -30.63
CA TYR A 16 16.45 -14.66 -29.18
C TYR A 16 16.07 -16.10 -28.85
N ARG A 17 16.95 -16.82 -28.15
CA ARG A 17 16.73 -18.25 -27.81
C ARG A 17 16.31 -19.12 -29.02
N GLY A 18 16.89 -18.85 -30.18
CA GLY A 18 16.57 -19.59 -31.41
C GLY A 18 15.35 -19.06 -32.20
N THR A 19 14.50 -18.25 -31.61
CA THR A 19 13.30 -17.68 -32.24
C THR A 19 13.59 -16.27 -32.80
N LEU A 20 13.13 -16.03 -34.03
CA LEU A 20 13.18 -14.71 -34.64
C LEU A 20 12.10 -13.81 -34.03
N LEU A 21 12.48 -12.69 -33.41
CA LEU A 21 11.52 -11.81 -32.75
C LEU A 21 10.81 -10.84 -33.69
N HIS A 22 11.42 -10.52 -34.84
CA HIS A 22 10.83 -9.67 -35.88
C HIS A 22 11.06 -10.28 -37.25
N SER A 23 10.27 -9.84 -38.22
CA SER A 23 10.38 -10.26 -39.62
C SER A 23 11.80 -10.11 -40.14
N SER A 24 12.34 -11.15 -40.81
CA SER A 24 13.61 -11.07 -41.54
C SER A 24 13.54 -10.27 -42.83
N TYR A 25 12.35 -9.79 -43.22
CA TYR A 25 12.13 -9.02 -44.43
C TYR A 25 11.87 -7.55 -44.16
N ASN A 26 10.93 -7.22 -43.27
CA ASN A 26 10.50 -5.86 -42.96
C ASN A 26 9.85 -5.82 -41.57
N PRO A 27 10.65 -5.62 -40.52
CA PRO A 27 10.19 -5.52 -39.13
C PRO A 27 9.13 -4.43 -38.89
N SER A 28 9.34 -3.24 -39.43
CA SER A 28 8.41 -2.12 -39.24
C SER A 28 7.04 -2.38 -39.86
N ARG A 29 6.98 -3.04 -41.00
CA ARG A 29 5.70 -3.39 -41.65
C ARG A 29 4.94 -4.45 -40.85
N GLU A 30 5.64 -5.43 -40.29
CA GLU A 30 5.06 -6.44 -39.38
C GLU A 30 4.47 -5.74 -38.15
N ALA A 31 5.23 -4.90 -37.48
CA ALA A 31 4.81 -4.14 -36.31
C ALA A 31 3.61 -3.22 -36.60
N LEU A 32 3.62 -2.55 -37.77
CA LEU A 32 2.51 -1.68 -38.16
C LEU A 32 1.20 -2.45 -38.33
N ARG A 33 1.23 -3.63 -38.99
CA ARG A 33 0.05 -4.49 -39.14
C ARG A 33 -0.50 -4.97 -37.79
N PHE A 34 0.38 -5.24 -36.84
CA PHE A 34 -0.04 -5.61 -35.49
C PHE A 34 -0.66 -4.41 -34.76
N ALA A 35 -0.03 -3.24 -34.82
CA ALA A 35 -0.55 -2.02 -34.22
C ALA A 35 -1.89 -1.56 -34.82
N GLU A 36 -2.22 -1.97 -36.08
CA GLU A 36 -3.51 -1.71 -36.71
C GLU A 36 -4.68 -2.42 -36.03
N GLN A 37 -4.42 -3.54 -35.36
CA GLN A 37 -5.42 -4.35 -34.67
C GLN A 37 -5.61 -3.94 -33.22
N ALA A 38 -4.72 -3.08 -32.69
CA ALA A 38 -4.79 -2.62 -31.31
C ALA A 38 -6.00 -1.70 -31.11
N GLU A 39 -6.76 -1.97 -30.05
CA GLU A 39 -7.89 -1.14 -29.61
C GLU A 39 -7.40 0.25 -29.18
N PRO A 40 -8.23 1.28 -29.28
CA PRO A 40 -7.87 2.60 -28.76
C PRO A 40 -7.67 2.57 -27.24
N ALA A 41 -6.46 2.88 -26.80
CA ALA A 41 -6.11 3.02 -25.39
C ALA A 41 -5.18 4.23 -25.17
N ARG A 42 -5.10 4.71 -23.95
CA ARG A 42 -4.19 5.79 -23.56
C ARG A 42 -2.83 5.28 -23.14
N CYS A 43 -2.79 4.04 -22.67
CA CYS A 43 -1.56 3.36 -22.28
C CYS A 43 -1.50 1.99 -22.95
N TYR A 44 -0.37 1.69 -23.56
CA TYR A 44 -0.10 0.38 -24.16
C TYR A 44 1.03 -0.30 -23.39
N LEU A 45 0.71 -1.46 -22.83
CA LEU A 45 1.69 -2.35 -22.21
C LEU A 45 2.12 -3.40 -23.22
N ILE A 46 3.27 -3.23 -23.84
CA ILE A 46 3.80 -4.17 -24.84
C ILE A 46 4.58 -5.25 -24.12
N LEU A 47 4.08 -6.48 -24.16
CA LEU A 47 4.72 -7.63 -23.55
C LEU A 47 5.63 -8.32 -24.58
N GLY A 48 6.95 -8.10 -24.43
CA GLY A 48 7.97 -8.73 -25.25
C GLY A 48 8.29 -8.04 -26.58
N GLY A 49 8.23 -6.72 -26.65
CA GLY A 49 8.32 -5.91 -27.87
C GLY A 49 9.64 -5.97 -28.69
N GLY A 50 10.57 -6.87 -28.37
CA GLY A 50 11.81 -7.09 -29.13
C GLY A 50 12.70 -5.83 -29.21
N LEU A 51 12.94 -5.31 -30.42
CA LEU A 51 13.78 -4.12 -30.66
C LEU A 51 12.97 -2.82 -30.72
N GLY A 52 11.71 -2.81 -30.26
CA GLY A 52 10.90 -1.60 -30.18
C GLY A 52 10.15 -1.18 -31.46
N HIS A 53 10.17 -2.00 -32.51
CA HIS A 53 9.40 -1.71 -33.75
C HIS A 53 7.92 -1.55 -33.47
N LEU A 54 7.35 -2.38 -32.56
CA LEU A 54 5.94 -2.27 -32.17
C LEU A 54 5.67 -0.99 -31.38
N ALA A 55 6.56 -0.60 -30.45
CA ALA A 55 6.44 0.65 -29.73
C ALA A 55 6.43 1.87 -30.69
N THR A 56 7.32 1.86 -31.69
CA THR A 56 7.38 2.88 -32.75
C THR A 56 6.10 2.91 -33.59
N ALA A 57 5.56 1.75 -33.95
CA ALA A 57 4.32 1.65 -34.74
C ALA A 57 3.11 2.16 -33.94
N VAL A 58 3.02 1.81 -32.65
CA VAL A 58 1.95 2.30 -31.74
C VAL A 58 2.06 3.81 -31.55
N ALA A 59 3.26 4.36 -31.27
CA ALA A 59 3.47 5.80 -31.10
C ALA A 59 3.05 6.59 -32.35
N LYS A 60 3.35 6.07 -33.54
CA LYS A 60 2.95 6.69 -34.81
C LYS A 60 1.43 6.69 -35.00
N LYS A 61 0.76 5.61 -34.62
CA LYS A 61 -0.69 5.45 -34.81
C LYS A 61 -1.50 6.14 -33.71
N ARG A 62 -0.96 6.24 -32.51
CA ARG A 62 -1.59 6.80 -31.29
C ARG A 62 -0.68 7.88 -30.68
N PRO A 63 -0.58 9.05 -31.32
CA PRO A 63 0.23 10.16 -30.78
C PRO A 63 -0.27 10.54 -29.38
N GLY A 64 0.69 10.66 -28.43
CA GLY A 64 0.39 11.02 -27.04
C GLY A 64 0.01 9.85 -26.12
N ALA A 65 -0.16 8.63 -26.64
CA ALA A 65 -0.35 7.45 -25.78
C ALA A 65 0.94 7.13 -25.02
N LEU A 66 0.81 6.73 -23.74
CA LEU A 66 1.90 6.19 -22.97
C LEU A 66 2.19 4.77 -23.44
N ILE A 67 3.46 4.48 -23.70
CA ILE A 67 3.90 3.14 -24.11
C ILE A 67 4.89 2.62 -23.08
N CYS A 68 4.62 1.43 -22.56
CA CYS A 68 5.51 0.72 -21.67
C CYS A 68 5.80 -0.67 -22.25
N THR A 69 7.08 -0.97 -22.52
CA THR A 69 7.50 -2.24 -23.12
C THR A 69 8.31 -3.06 -22.14
N LEU A 70 7.87 -4.29 -21.89
CA LEU A 70 8.55 -5.27 -21.06
C LEU A 70 9.39 -6.20 -21.94
N HIS A 71 10.63 -6.43 -21.54
CA HIS A 71 11.57 -7.28 -22.27
C HIS A 71 12.06 -8.44 -21.41
N PRO A 72 12.30 -9.64 -22.01
CA PRO A 72 12.77 -10.82 -21.28
C PRO A 72 14.27 -10.77 -20.96
N SER A 73 14.97 -9.70 -21.34
CA SER A 73 16.35 -9.48 -20.97
C SER A 73 16.73 -8.01 -21.01
N ARG A 74 17.73 -7.62 -20.21
CA ARG A 74 18.27 -6.25 -20.15
C ARG A 74 18.90 -5.82 -21.49
N GLU A 75 19.47 -6.76 -22.25
CA GLU A 75 20.07 -6.46 -23.56
C GLU A 75 18.98 -6.04 -24.58
N LEU A 76 17.83 -6.70 -24.58
CA LEU A 76 16.70 -6.31 -25.44
C LEU A 76 16.12 -4.95 -25.00
N ALA A 77 15.96 -4.72 -23.71
CA ALA A 77 15.51 -3.45 -23.19
C ALA A 77 16.45 -2.30 -23.59
N LYS A 78 17.77 -2.54 -23.46
CA LYS A 78 18.79 -1.58 -23.88
C LYS A 78 18.80 -1.34 -25.39
N ALA A 79 18.63 -2.38 -26.20
CA ALA A 79 18.59 -2.25 -27.66
C ALA A 79 17.34 -1.50 -28.15
N ALA A 80 16.25 -1.52 -27.40
CA ALA A 80 15.02 -0.80 -27.70
C ALA A 80 14.95 0.62 -27.08
N ALA A 81 15.92 1.01 -26.25
CA ALA A 81 15.85 2.22 -25.41
C ALA A 81 15.67 3.54 -26.19
N GLU A 82 16.09 3.60 -27.45
CA GLU A 82 15.93 4.78 -28.30
C GLU A 82 14.54 4.84 -29.01
N THR A 83 13.73 3.80 -28.87
CA THR A 83 12.36 3.79 -29.41
C THR A 83 11.37 4.40 -28.42
N PRO A 84 10.19 4.88 -28.89
CA PRO A 84 9.24 5.56 -28.03
C PRO A 84 8.77 4.74 -26.81
N GLY A 85 8.67 5.40 -25.65
CA GLY A 85 8.11 4.82 -24.44
C GLY A 85 9.13 4.40 -23.40
N ILE A 86 8.64 3.74 -22.35
CA ILE A 86 9.45 3.20 -21.25
C ILE A 86 9.79 1.75 -21.58
N HIS A 87 11.06 1.40 -21.48
CA HIS A 87 11.55 0.05 -21.72
C HIS A 87 12.15 -0.54 -20.45
N GLY A 88 11.68 -1.71 -20.03
CA GLY A 88 12.18 -2.38 -18.82
C GLY A 88 12.29 -3.90 -18.98
N SER A 89 13.15 -4.49 -18.15
CA SER A 89 13.31 -5.95 -18.04
C SER A 89 13.12 -6.33 -16.57
N PRO A 90 11.86 -6.44 -16.08
CA PRO A 90 11.62 -6.74 -14.68
C PRO A 90 12.02 -8.19 -14.36
N GLU A 91 12.82 -8.35 -13.31
CA GLU A 91 13.28 -9.64 -12.80
C GLU A 91 12.45 -10.08 -11.58
N SER A 92 11.83 -9.12 -10.89
CA SER A 92 10.97 -9.32 -9.72
C SER A 92 9.60 -8.66 -9.90
N ARG A 93 8.65 -9.03 -9.02
CA ARG A 93 7.36 -8.34 -8.93
C ARG A 93 7.53 -6.87 -8.53
N GLY A 94 8.53 -6.55 -7.69
CA GLY A 94 8.86 -5.20 -7.29
C GLY A 94 9.29 -4.34 -8.48
N ASP A 95 10.17 -4.85 -9.34
CA ASP A 95 10.60 -4.17 -10.57
C ASP A 95 9.42 -3.93 -11.52
N LEU A 96 8.57 -4.95 -11.70
CA LEU A 96 7.37 -4.82 -12.52
C LEU A 96 6.42 -3.76 -11.95
N SER A 97 6.20 -3.76 -10.64
CA SER A 97 5.37 -2.76 -9.96
C SER A 97 5.93 -1.35 -10.12
N ALA A 98 7.24 -1.16 -9.94
CA ALA A 98 7.89 0.14 -10.12
C ALA A 98 7.73 0.66 -11.56
N LEU A 99 7.90 -0.21 -12.54
CA LEU A 99 7.77 0.13 -13.96
C LEU A 99 6.33 0.50 -14.34
N LEU A 100 5.34 -0.25 -13.85
CA LEU A 100 3.93 -0.05 -14.14
C LEU A 100 3.28 1.06 -13.30
N ASN A 101 3.82 1.36 -12.12
CA ASN A 101 3.28 2.42 -11.26
C ASN A 101 3.23 3.78 -11.97
N ALA A 102 4.26 4.12 -12.76
CA ALA A 102 4.25 5.34 -13.55
C ALA A 102 3.08 5.36 -14.55
N ALA A 103 2.83 4.23 -15.24
CA ALA A 103 1.73 4.09 -16.19
C ALA A 103 0.35 4.13 -15.49
N PHE A 104 0.20 3.40 -14.37
CA PHE A 104 -1.06 3.31 -13.64
C PHE A 104 -1.41 4.59 -12.89
N ARG A 105 -0.45 5.30 -12.32
CA ARG A 105 -0.70 6.59 -11.67
C ARG A 105 -1.26 7.60 -12.66
N ARG A 106 -0.74 7.60 -13.89
CA ARG A 106 -1.06 8.58 -14.89
C ARG A 106 -2.37 8.31 -15.63
N GLU A 107 -2.61 7.06 -16.05
CA GLU A 107 -3.76 6.70 -16.88
C GLU A 107 -4.86 5.94 -16.12
N GLY A 108 -4.58 5.52 -14.89
CA GLY A 108 -5.43 4.63 -14.13
C GLY A 108 -5.44 3.21 -14.70
N ALA A 109 -5.95 2.27 -13.93
CA ALA A 109 -6.00 0.86 -14.33
C ALA A 109 -7.05 0.55 -15.43
N TYR A 110 -7.75 1.55 -15.93
CA TYR A 110 -8.85 1.38 -16.89
C TYR A 110 -8.51 1.79 -18.32
N GLY A 111 -7.41 2.49 -18.53
CA GLY A 111 -7.05 3.07 -19.81
C GLY A 111 -5.90 2.37 -20.52
N PHE A 112 -5.55 1.13 -20.14
CA PHE A 112 -4.45 0.44 -20.79
C PHE A 112 -4.90 -0.79 -21.60
N GLU A 113 -4.17 -1.07 -22.67
CA GLU A 113 -4.27 -2.28 -23.48
C GLU A 113 -2.96 -3.07 -23.41
N VAL A 114 -3.04 -4.38 -23.26
CA VAL A 114 -1.87 -5.26 -23.25
C VAL A 114 -1.67 -5.84 -24.66
N LEU A 115 -0.57 -5.46 -25.28
CA LEU A 115 -0.15 -5.95 -26.59
C LEU A 115 0.86 -7.11 -26.43
N SER A 116 0.40 -8.31 -26.61
CA SER A 116 1.20 -9.53 -26.47
C SER A 116 1.96 -9.84 -27.77
N TRP A 117 3.31 -9.72 -27.76
CA TRP A 117 4.14 -10.03 -28.91
C TRP A 117 4.45 -11.52 -28.99
N GLU A 118 3.73 -12.22 -29.84
CA GLU A 118 3.75 -13.69 -29.96
C GLU A 118 5.15 -14.29 -30.18
N PRO A 119 6.06 -13.72 -31.01
CA PRO A 119 7.40 -14.26 -31.15
C PRO A 119 8.19 -14.33 -29.85
N THR A 120 8.02 -13.36 -28.96
CA THR A 120 8.65 -13.39 -27.63
C THR A 120 7.99 -14.42 -26.72
N ALA A 121 6.66 -14.58 -26.79
CA ALA A 121 5.96 -15.62 -26.05
C ALA A 121 6.49 -17.02 -26.41
N LYS A 122 6.79 -17.26 -27.69
CA LYS A 122 7.41 -18.50 -28.15
C LYS A 122 8.85 -18.66 -27.68
N ALA A 123 9.63 -17.58 -27.65
CA ALA A 123 11.04 -17.60 -27.25
C ALA A 123 11.26 -17.74 -25.74
N ALA A 124 10.33 -17.24 -24.93
CA ALA A 124 10.44 -17.19 -23.47
C ALA A 124 9.06 -17.40 -22.78
N PRO A 125 8.42 -18.58 -22.93
CA PRO A 125 7.04 -18.81 -22.52
C PRO A 125 6.81 -18.65 -21.01
N GLU A 126 7.74 -19.12 -20.17
CA GLU A 126 7.62 -19.00 -18.71
C GLU A 126 7.68 -17.54 -18.26
N TRP A 127 8.65 -16.78 -18.78
CA TRP A 127 8.75 -15.35 -18.50
C TRP A 127 7.49 -14.62 -18.95
N PHE A 128 7.00 -14.92 -20.16
CA PHE A 128 5.82 -14.28 -20.72
C PHE A 128 4.58 -14.50 -19.84
N LYS A 129 4.32 -15.74 -19.44
CA LYS A 129 3.22 -16.10 -18.55
C LYS A 129 3.33 -15.44 -17.16
N GLN A 130 4.56 -15.38 -16.63
CA GLN A 130 4.83 -14.72 -15.35
C GLN A 130 4.50 -13.22 -15.42
N GLN A 131 4.96 -12.52 -16.48
CA GLN A 131 4.69 -11.08 -16.62
C GLN A 131 3.20 -10.81 -16.88
N GLU A 132 2.54 -11.57 -17.72
CA GLU A 132 1.10 -11.45 -17.97
C GLU A 132 0.29 -11.59 -16.67
N SER A 133 0.56 -12.63 -15.90
CA SER A 133 -0.06 -12.83 -14.59
C SER A 133 0.27 -11.70 -13.60
N GLY A 134 1.51 -11.20 -13.62
CA GLY A 134 1.96 -10.08 -12.80
C GLY A 134 1.23 -8.77 -13.14
N ILE A 135 1.11 -8.45 -14.42
CA ILE A 135 0.37 -7.26 -14.90
C ILE A 135 -1.09 -7.32 -14.45
N LEU A 136 -1.77 -8.44 -14.68
CA LEU A 136 -3.17 -8.61 -14.28
C LEU A 136 -3.35 -8.51 -12.75
N GLY A 137 -2.41 -9.06 -11.98
CA GLY A 137 -2.42 -8.96 -10.52
C GLY A 137 -2.28 -7.52 -10.04
N LEU A 138 -1.30 -6.80 -10.57
CA LEU A 138 -1.06 -5.39 -10.22
C LEU A 138 -2.21 -4.48 -10.66
N ALA A 139 -2.79 -4.72 -11.84
CA ALA A 139 -3.95 -3.94 -12.30
C ALA A 139 -5.17 -4.11 -11.38
N ARG A 140 -5.43 -5.33 -10.89
CA ARG A 140 -6.49 -5.58 -9.89
C ARG A 140 -6.20 -4.89 -8.57
N GLU A 141 -4.99 -4.98 -8.04
CA GLU A 141 -4.59 -4.31 -6.81
C GLU A 141 -4.76 -2.79 -6.91
N TRP A 142 -4.39 -2.23 -8.04
CA TRP A 142 -4.56 -0.81 -8.34
C TRP A 142 -6.03 -0.41 -8.39
N HIS A 143 -6.86 -1.21 -9.08
CA HIS A 143 -8.29 -1.00 -9.14
C HIS A 143 -8.93 -1.03 -7.75
N ASP A 144 -8.63 -2.06 -6.96
CA ASP A 144 -9.19 -2.23 -5.61
C ASP A 144 -8.74 -1.09 -4.68
N SER A 145 -7.49 -0.64 -4.82
CA SER A 145 -6.96 0.52 -4.11
C SER A 145 -7.69 1.80 -4.49
N LEU A 146 -7.94 2.03 -5.79
CA LEU A 146 -8.64 3.20 -6.29
C LEU A 146 -10.10 3.26 -5.79
N ILE A 147 -10.81 2.12 -5.83
CA ILE A 147 -12.18 2.02 -5.30
C ILE A 147 -12.20 2.31 -3.80
N SER A 148 -11.26 1.73 -3.05
CA SER A 148 -11.13 1.96 -1.61
C SER A 148 -10.82 3.44 -1.31
N THR A 149 -9.91 4.05 -2.07
CA THR A 149 -9.56 5.47 -1.95
C THR A 149 -10.77 6.36 -2.25
N GLY A 150 -11.52 6.08 -3.30
CA GLY A 150 -12.74 6.84 -3.65
C GLY A 150 -13.84 6.71 -2.60
N TYR A 151 -14.00 5.54 -2.00
CA TYR A 151 -15.02 5.29 -0.99
C TYR A 151 -14.66 5.85 0.39
N PHE A 152 -13.42 5.66 0.84
CA PHE A 152 -12.98 6.03 2.18
C PHE A 152 -12.22 7.36 2.24
N GLY A 153 -11.76 7.91 1.13
CA GLY A 153 -10.82 9.02 1.06
C GLY A 153 -11.29 10.27 1.80
N PHE A 154 -12.56 10.67 1.64
CA PHE A 154 -13.11 11.81 2.40
C PHE A 154 -13.07 11.57 3.92
N ARG A 155 -13.32 10.33 4.37
CA ARG A 155 -13.24 9.95 5.78
C ARG A 155 -11.81 10.03 6.28
N TRP A 156 -10.85 9.51 5.53
CA TRP A 156 -9.44 9.55 5.87
C TRP A 156 -8.94 11.00 5.99
N LEU A 157 -9.26 11.85 5.02
CA LEU A 157 -8.92 13.26 5.07
C LEU A 157 -9.55 13.97 6.28
N ARG A 158 -10.81 13.68 6.58
CA ARG A 158 -11.48 14.23 7.75
C ARG A 158 -10.79 13.80 9.05
N ASN A 159 -10.36 12.53 9.13
CA ASN A 159 -9.59 12.05 10.27
C ASN A 159 -8.26 12.80 10.36
N SER A 160 -7.50 12.93 9.25
CA SER A 160 -6.25 13.69 9.22
C SER A 160 -6.43 15.12 9.72
N VAL A 161 -7.44 15.81 9.21
CA VAL A 161 -7.75 17.18 9.66
C VAL A 161 -8.02 17.26 11.16
N ARG A 162 -8.82 16.33 11.70
CA ARG A 162 -9.13 16.28 13.13
C ARG A 162 -7.92 15.94 13.99
N ASN A 163 -7.15 14.94 13.58
CA ASN A 163 -5.98 14.48 14.29
C ASN A 163 -4.91 15.58 14.36
N LEU A 164 -4.69 16.28 13.23
CA LEU A 164 -3.73 17.37 13.17
C LEU A 164 -4.23 18.64 13.87
N ALA A 165 -5.53 18.93 13.87
CA ALA A 165 -6.10 20.04 14.63
C ALA A 165 -6.08 19.81 16.16
N ALA A 166 -6.07 18.55 16.60
CA ALA A 166 -6.05 18.18 18.02
C ALA A 166 -4.63 18.16 18.64
N GLN A 167 -3.58 18.43 17.86
CA GLN A 167 -2.21 18.41 18.37
C GLN A 167 -1.98 19.53 19.40
N PRO A 168 -1.25 19.27 20.52
CA PRO A 168 -0.84 20.32 21.43
C PRO A 168 0.22 21.21 20.80
N ALA A 169 0.29 22.46 21.27
CA ALA A 169 1.30 23.42 20.83
C ALA A 169 2.72 22.97 21.23
N ASP A 170 2.85 22.41 22.44
CA ASP A 170 4.12 21.90 22.96
C ASP A 170 4.18 20.38 22.79
N SER A 171 4.95 19.92 21.84
CA SER A 171 5.17 18.50 21.58
C SER A 171 6.52 18.04 22.14
N LYS A 172 6.50 16.92 22.85
CA LYS A 172 7.71 16.27 23.37
C LYS A 172 8.28 15.31 22.33
N PRO A 173 9.61 15.09 22.33
CA PRO A 173 10.22 14.04 21.54
C PRO A 173 9.60 12.68 21.85
N PHE A 174 9.52 11.83 20.84
CA PHE A 174 9.18 10.43 21.00
C PHE A 174 10.48 9.65 21.28
N VAL A 175 10.53 8.94 22.40
CA VAL A 175 11.74 8.26 22.88
C VAL A 175 11.45 6.78 23.05
N LEU A 176 12.33 5.92 22.53
CA LEU A 176 12.29 4.48 22.68
C LEU A 176 13.59 3.93 23.23
N THR A 177 13.50 2.96 24.13
CA THR A 177 14.66 2.21 24.60
C THR A 177 15.02 1.10 23.62
N ARG A 178 16.24 1.13 23.08
CA ARG A 178 16.80 0.09 22.21
C ARG A 178 17.35 -1.09 23.02
N GLY A 179 17.63 -2.20 22.35
CA GLY A 179 18.26 -3.40 22.93
C GLY A 179 17.27 -4.41 23.53
N LEU A 180 15.96 -4.14 23.46
CA LEU A 180 14.93 -5.14 23.75
C LEU A 180 14.60 -5.95 22.48
N GLN A 181 14.15 -7.21 22.66
CA GLN A 181 13.65 -8.02 21.54
C GLN A 181 12.36 -7.43 20.99
N PRO A 182 12.29 -6.97 19.73
CA PRO A 182 11.05 -6.49 19.16
C PRO A 182 10.06 -7.63 18.95
N VAL A 183 8.83 -7.41 19.40
CA VAL A 183 7.72 -8.35 19.30
C VAL A 183 6.52 -7.66 18.70
N LEU A 184 6.06 -8.17 17.57
CA LEU A 184 4.77 -7.79 17.01
C LEU A 184 3.67 -8.63 17.63
N VAL A 185 2.73 -7.99 18.31
CA VAL A 185 1.55 -8.65 18.88
C VAL A 185 0.32 -8.32 18.02
N ALA A 186 -0.22 -9.35 17.37
CA ALA A 186 -1.45 -9.32 16.61
C ALA A 186 -2.55 -10.16 17.29
N PRO A 187 -3.84 -9.96 16.97
CA PRO A 187 -4.94 -10.54 17.76
C PRO A 187 -5.35 -11.96 17.37
N GLY A 188 -4.60 -12.66 16.54
CA GLY A 188 -4.98 -14.00 16.05
C GLY A 188 -5.11 -15.05 17.16
N PRO A 189 -5.79 -16.18 16.90
CA PRO A 189 -6.11 -17.19 17.92
C PRO A 189 -4.92 -17.75 18.71
N THR A 190 -3.74 -17.86 18.09
CA THR A 190 -2.53 -18.38 18.76
C THR A 190 -1.96 -17.41 19.81
N LEU A 191 -2.44 -16.18 19.88
CA LEU A 191 -2.02 -15.24 20.93
C LEU A 191 -2.38 -15.78 22.33
N ASP A 192 -3.52 -16.46 22.47
CA ASP A 192 -3.94 -17.07 23.75
C ASP A 192 -2.83 -17.98 24.33
N ASP A 193 -2.17 -18.77 23.48
CA ASP A 193 -1.16 -19.74 23.87
C ASP A 193 0.18 -19.07 24.20
N THR A 194 0.45 -17.87 23.67
CA THR A 194 1.72 -17.15 23.85
C THR A 194 1.72 -16.17 25.03
N LEU A 195 0.55 -15.83 25.58
CA LEU A 195 0.44 -14.88 26.71
C LEU A 195 1.29 -15.27 27.95
N PRO A 196 1.35 -16.56 28.37
CA PRO A 196 2.22 -16.96 29.48
C PRO A 196 3.70 -16.72 29.21
N TRP A 197 4.13 -16.94 27.96
CA TRP A 197 5.50 -16.68 27.53
C TRP A 197 5.82 -15.17 27.56
N ILE A 198 4.93 -14.33 27.02
CA ILE A 198 5.07 -12.87 27.07
C ILE A 198 5.27 -12.41 28.52
N ARG A 199 4.45 -12.91 29.44
CA ARG A 199 4.54 -12.54 30.87
C ARG A 199 5.88 -12.95 31.48
N ARG A 200 6.38 -14.14 31.17
CA ARG A 200 7.67 -14.63 31.66
C ARG A 200 8.86 -13.81 31.16
N GLU A 201 8.85 -13.43 29.90
CA GLU A 201 9.98 -12.75 29.26
C GLU A 201 9.83 -11.22 29.19
N ARG A 202 8.75 -10.66 29.75
CA ARG A 202 8.32 -9.25 29.56
C ARG A 202 9.44 -8.22 29.67
N SER A 203 10.36 -8.38 30.61
CA SER A 203 11.47 -7.44 30.84
C SER A 203 12.52 -7.40 29.73
N LYS A 204 12.51 -8.39 28.83
CA LYS A 204 13.44 -8.50 27.69
C LYS A 204 12.81 -8.09 26.37
N LEU A 205 11.50 -7.73 26.37
CA LEU A 205 10.70 -7.54 25.18
C LEU A 205 10.34 -6.07 24.99
N PHE A 206 10.40 -5.61 23.74
CA PHE A 206 9.70 -4.43 23.28
C PHE A 206 8.42 -4.88 22.58
N LEU A 207 7.28 -4.72 23.25
CA LEU A 207 5.98 -5.12 22.72
C LEU A 207 5.37 -4.02 21.87
N LEU A 208 5.38 -4.19 20.56
CA LEU A 208 4.58 -3.40 19.63
C LEU A 208 3.27 -4.14 19.38
N SER A 209 2.16 -3.62 19.89
CA SER A 209 0.84 -4.20 19.71
C SER A 209 0.05 -3.44 18.65
N VAL A 210 -0.59 -4.16 17.71
CA VAL A 210 -1.65 -3.53 16.92
C VAL A 210 -2.86 -3.28 17.81
N SER A 211 -3.60 -2.19 17.56
CA SER A 211 -4.72 -1.76 18.42
C SER A 211 -5.77 -2.85 18.66
N SER A 212 -5.99 -3.74 17.69
CA SER A 212 -6.92 -4.86 17.83
C SER A 212 -6.50 -5.93 18.85
N ALA A 213 -5.20 -6.01 19.21
CA ALA A 213 -4.71 -6.93 20.23
C ALA A 213 -4.67 -6.30 21.64
N TRP A 214 -4.79 -4.97 21.74
CA TRP A 214 -4.62 -4.27 23.02
C TRP A 214 -5.61 -4.71 24.10
N SER A 215 -6.90 -4.84 23.78
CA SER A 215 -7.91 -5.31 24.73
C SER A 215 -7.60 -6.71 25.29
N ILE A 216 -6.98 -7.57 24.48
CA ILE A 216 -6.56 -8.93 24.89
C ILE A 216 -5.42 -8.81 25.89
N LEU A 217 -4.34 -8.09 25.54
CA LEU A 217 -3.19 -7.89 26.41
C LEU A 217 -3.61 -7.30 27.76
N ARG A 218 -4.43 -6.25 27.75
CA ARG A 218 -4.91 -5.56 28.94
C ARG A 218 -5.69 -6.47 29.89
N LYS A 219 -6.59 -7.32 29.37
CA LYS A 219 -7.31 -8.32 30.17
C LYS A 219 -6.38 -9.30 30.88
N HIS A 220 -5.18 -9.48 30.34
CA HIS A 220 -4.14 -10.34 30.93
C HIS A 220 -3.11 -9.56 31.76
N GLY A 221 -3.33 -8.25 32.02
CA GLY A 221 -2.41 -7.40 32.78
C GLY A 221 -1.07 -7.17 32.08
N LEU A 222 -1.07 -7.19 30.74
CA LEU A 222 0.09 -6.94 29.91
C LEU A 222 -0.09 -5.61 29.17
N GLU A 223 0.83 -4.67 29.40
CA GLU A 223 0.82 -3.39 28.70
C GLU A 223 1.90 -3.41 27.60
N PRO A 224 1.56 -3.01 26.35
CA PRO A 224 2.54 -2.84 25.29
C PRO A 224 3.41 -1.60 25.52
N ASP A 225 4.64 -1.63 25.00
CA ASP A 225 5.55 -0.47 25.01
C ASP A 225 5.16 0.54 23.92
N LEU A 226 4.51 0.06 22.85
CA LEU A 226 4.00 0.89 21.78
C LEU A 226 2.70 0.28 21.22
N LEU A 227 1.66 1.09 21.15
CA LEU A 227 0.41 0.74 20.49
C LEU A 227 0.39 1.35 19.10
N LEU A 228 0.08 0.54 18.08
CA LEU A 228 -0.06 1.01 16.71
C LEU A 228 -1.53 1.03 16.28
N HIS A 229 -1.97 2.18 15.72
CA HIS A 229 -3.30 2.36 15.18
C HIS A 229 -3.26 3.06 13.82
N THR A 230 -3.60 2.37 12.73
CA THR A 230 -3.55 2.93 11.37
C THR A 230 -4.91 2.93 10.66
N ASP A 231 -5.90 2.21 11.19
CA ASP A 231 -7.19 2.05 10.53
C ASP A 231 -8.07 3.31 10.64
N GLY A 232 -8.50 3.84 9.47
CA GLY A 232 -9.36 5.00 9.35
C GLY A 232 -10.86 4.72 9.50
N SER A 233 -11.28 3.47 9.77
CA SER A 233 -12.69 3.12 9.91
C SER A 233 -13.23 3.48 11.30
N TYR A 234 -14.54 3.80 11.36
CA TYR A 234 -15.21 4.04 12.65
C TYR A 234 -15.11 2.83 13.59
N TRP A 235 -15.21 1.62 13.04
CA TRP A 235 -15.18 0.39 13.84
C TRP A 235 -13.82 0.18 14.52
N ALA A 236 -12.73 0.67 13.94
CA ALA A 236 -11.41 0.57 14.53
C ALA A 236 -11.27 1.37 15.84
N THR A 237 -12.10 2.39 16.06
CA THR A 237 -12.13 3.13 17.34
C THR A 237 -12.51 2.23 18.51
N LEU A 238 -13.21 1.13 18.25
CA LEU A 238 -13.60 0.17 19.30
C LEU A 238 -12.42 -0.59 19.88
N HIS A 239 -11.35 -0.73 19.11
CA HIS A 239 -10.10 -1.33 19.61
C HIS A 239 -9.40 -0.45 20.66
N LEU A 240 -9.74 0.84 20.68
CA LEU A 240 -9.19 1.82 21.60
C LEU A 240 -10.11 2.09 22.80
N ARG A 241 -11.21 1.34 22.93
CA ARG A 241 -12.06 1.39 24.12
C ARG A 241 -11.28 0.94 25.34
N GLY A 242 -11.47 1.64 26.46
CA GLY A 242 -10.71 1.41 27.69
C GLY A 242 -9.54 2.38 27.88
N ALA A 243 -9.23 3.21 26.88
CA ALA A 243 -8.40 4.39 27.13
C ALA A 243 -9.05 5.39 28.11
N GLU A 244 -10.36 5.21 28.39
CA GLU A 244 -11.12 5.96 29.38
C GLU A 244 -10.82 5.51 30.82
N ASP A 245 -10.34 4.28 31.00
CA ASP A 245 -10.07 3.68 32.33
C ASP A 245 -8.63 3.93 32.84
N GLY A 246 -7.83 4.66 32.08
CA GLY A 246 -6.45 4.99 32.39
C GLY A 246 -5.68 5.51 31.16
N PRO A 247 -4.47 6.06 31.34
CA PRO A 247 -3.69 6.52 30.21
C PRO A 247 -3.36 5.33 29.28
N PRO A 248 -3.57 5.47 27.96
CA PRO A 248 -3.19 4.44 27.01
C PRO A 248 -1.66 4.33 26.99
N PRO A 249 -1.13 3.17 26.53
CA PRO A 249 0.28 3.04 26.20
C PRO A 249 0.73 4.12 25.21
N PRO A 250 2.04 4.38 25.06
CA PRO A 250 2.54 5.22 23.98
C PRO A 250 1.90 4.82 22.64
N LEU A 251 1.32 5.79 21.93
CA LEU A 251 0.51 5.56 20.73
C LEU A 251 1.23 6.08 19.48
N ALA A 252 1.50 5.20 18.53
CA ALA A 252 1.82 5.55 17.16
C ALA A 252 0.54 5.44 16.31
N ALA A 253 0.23 6.46 15.52
CA ALA A 253 -0.96 6.45 14.71
C ALA A 253 -0.72 7.05 13.31
N SER A 254 -1.35 6.47 12.28
CA SER A 254 -1.45 7.15 10.99
C SER A 254 -2.23 8.45 11.17
N ILE A 255 -1.80 9.52 10.47
CA ILE A 255 -2.59 10.77 10.45
C ILE A 255 -4.02 10.52 9.95
N ARG A 256 -4.26 9.47 9.15
CA ARG A 256 -5.56 9.06 8.60
C ARG A 256 -6.39 8.18 9.53
N ALA A 257 -5.83 7.76 10.67
CA ALA A 257 -6.47 6.85 11.60
C ALA A 257 -7.73 7.45 12.24
N ALA A 258 -8.71 6.61 12.53
CA ALA A 258 -9.90 7.01 13.27
C ALA A 258 -9.60 6.99 14.79
N LEU A 259 -9.35 8.14 15.36
CA LEU A 259 -9.07 8.29 16.80
C LEU A 259 -10.31 8.80 17.54
N PRO A 260 -10.67 8.23 18.71
CA PRO A 260 -11.60 8.87 19.65
C PRO A 260 -11.05 10.23 20.07
N GLY A 261 -11.93 11.23 20.26
CA GLY A 261 -11.56 12.63 20.47
C GLY A 261 -10.50 12.84 21.58
N ALA A 262 -10.62 12.12 22.70
CA ALA A 262 -9.66 12.19 23.81
C ALA A 262 -8.26 11.66 23.45
N LEU A 263 -8.14 10.75 22.49
CA LEU A 263 -6.85 10.16 22.11
C LEU A 263 -6.08 10.95 21.05
N GLY A 264 -6.74 11.84 20.33
CA GLY A 264 -6.06 12.71 19.37
C GLY A 264 -4.93 13.53 19.99
N THR A 265 -5.12 13.97 21.25
CA THR A 265 -4.10 14.71 22.02
C THR A 265 -3.01 13.83 22.63
N GLN A 266 -3.14 12.51 22.59
CA GLN A 266 -2.24 11.54 23.24
C GLN A 266 -1.35 10.77 22.26
N VAL A 267 -1.48 11.02 20.95
CA VAL A 267 -0.60 10.42 19.95
C VAL A 267 0.84 10.86 20.20
N GLY A 268 1.75 9.92 20.43
CA GLY A 268 3.17 10.18 20.63
C GLY A 268 3.95 10.29 19.32
N LEU A 269 3.53 9.51 18.30
CA LEU A 269 4.19 9.45 17.01
C LEU A 269 3.16 9.39 15.89
N PHE A 270 3.21 10.32 14.94
CA PHE A 270 2.42 10.24 13.73
C PHE A 270 3.15 9.49 12.61
N LEU A 271 2.39 8.73 11.85
CA LEU A 271 2.87 8.03 10.66
C LEU A 271 2.25 8.68 9.42
N THR A 272 3.10 8.99 8.45
CA THR A 272 2.71 9.58 7.16
C THR A 272 3.17 8.68 6.02
N ASP A 273 2.38 8.55 4.97
CA ASP A 273 2.78 7.79 3.79
C ASP A 273 3.62 8.69 2.84
N PRO A 274 4.93 8.43 2.68
CA PRO A 274 5.78 9.26 1.83
C PRO A 274 5.41 9.14 0.34
N SER A 275 4.68 8.09 -0.05
CA SER A 275 4.20 7.93 -1.43
C SER A 275 2.93 8.73 -1.72
N SER A 276 2.27 9.29 -0.70
CA SER A 276 1.07 10.10 -0.83
C SER A 276 1.41 11.59 -0.91
N ALA A 277 1.03 12.25 -2.00
CA ALA A 277 1.16 13.70 -2.15
C ALA A 277 0.31 14.46 -1.11
N VAL A 278 -0.85 13.90 -0.76
CA VAL A 278 -1.73 14.44 0.29
C VAL A 278 -1.04 14.40 1.65
N ASP A 279 -0.44 13.28 2.04
CA ASP A 279 0.26 13.16 3.33
C ASP A 279 1.50 14.07 3.36
N ARG A 280 2.27 14.13 2.27
CA ARG A 280 3.40 15.07 2.14
C ARG A 280 2.95 16.53 2.30
N SER A 281 1.85 16.90 1.65
CA SER A 281 1.28 18.26 1.78
C SER A 281 0.78 18.59 3.18
N LEU A 282 0.29 17.60 3.95
CA LEU A 282 -0.14 17.75 5.34
C LEU A 282 1.03 17.77 6.33
N SER A 283 2.22 17.33 5.93
CA SER A 283 3.38 17.23 6.82
C SER A 283 3.78 18.58 7.45
N SER A 284 3.57 19.68 6.73
CA SER A 284 3.83 21.05 7.24
C SER A 284 2.96 21.44 8.44
N ALA A 285 1.84 20.74 8.66
CA ALA A 285 0.94 20.96 9.78
C ALA A 285 1.18 20.02 10.97
N ILE A 286 2.19 19.14 10.91
CA ILE A 286 2.50 18.19 11.99
C ILE A 286 3.45 18.86 12.98
N THR A 287 2.99 19.02 14.24
CA THR A 287 3.83 19.52 15.35
C THR A 287 4.46 18.41 16.15
N ARG A 288 3.85 17.23 16.18
CA ARG A 288 4.34 16.06 16.92
C ARG A 288 5.49 15.36 16.18
N PRO A 289 6.26 14.51 16.87
CA PRO A 289 7.14 13.56 16.21
C PRO A 289 6.40 12.81 15.11
N SER A 290 7.02 12.70 13.93
CA SER A 290 6.45 11.98 12.80
C SER A 290 7.49 11.15 12.09
N LEU A 291 7.04 10.01 11.55
CA LEU A 291 7.88 9.08 10.82
C LEU A 291 7.22 8.78 9.47
N PRO A 292 7.94 8.97 8.35
CA PRO A 292 7.48 8.51 7.06
C PRO A 292 7.47 6.97 7.06
N LEU A 293 6.32 6.39 6.80
CA LEU A 293 6.12 4.96 6.74
C LEU A 293 5.16 4.63 5.61
N ARG A 294 5.63 3.86 4.62
CA ARG A 294 4.78 3.43 3.51
C ARG A 294 3.55 2.70 4.02
N GLY A 295 2.40 3.07 3.50
CA GLY A 295 1.14 2.41 3.81
C GLY A 295 1.14 0.95 3.36
N HIS A 296 0.66 0.07 4.24
CA HIS A 296 0.44 -1.35 3.96
C HIS A 296 -1.05 -1.64 3.96
N GLY A 297 -1.50 -2.63 3.21
CA GLY A 297 -2.89 -3.04 3.16
C GLY A 297 -3.43 -3.58 4.50
N THR A 298 -2.56 -3.80 5.50
CA THR A 298 -2.93 -4.28 6.84
C THR A 298 -2.21 -3.50 7.94
N VAL A 299 -2.82 -3.42 9.12
CA VAL A 299 -2.17 -2.82 10.31
C VAL A 299 -0.91 -3.60 10.70
N SER A 300 -0.93 -4.93 10.54
CA SER A 300 0.24 -5.78 10.84
C SER A 300 1.41 -5.54 9.89
N GLY A 301 1.14 -5.28 8.59
CA GLY A 301 2.18 -4.86 7.64
C GLY A 301 2.80 -3.52 8.04
N SER A 302 1.96 -2.54 8.40
CA SER A 302 2.46 -1.26 8.95
C SER A 302 3.27 -1.45 10.23
N ALA A 303 2.89 -2.42 11.09
CA ALA A 303 3.63 -2.73 12.31
C ALA A 303 5.02 -3.32 12.02
N LEU A 304 5.13 -4.21 11.05
CA LEU A 304 6.43 -4.73 10.59
C LEU A 304 7.31 -3.62 10.01
N GLY A 305 6.71 -2.72 9.22
CA GLY A 305 7.39 -1.52 8.71
C GLY A 305 7.91 -0.62 9.82
N LEU A 306 7.08 -0.39 10.84
CA LEU A 306 7.44 0.43 11.97
C LEU A 306 8.56 -0.21 12.81
N ILE A 307 8.48 -1.51 13.09
CA ILE A 307 9.57 -2.23 13.78
C ILE A 307 10.89 -2.09 13.02
N ALA A 308 10.87 -2.31 11.72
CA ALA A 308 12.07 -2.20 10.89
C ALA A 308 12.67 -0.78 10.84
N ALA A 309 11.83 0.25 11.00
CA ALA A 309 12.29 1.64 11.07
C ALA A 309 12.84 2.04 12.46
N LEU A 310 12.36 1.39 13.53
CA LEU A 310 12.70 1.74 14.91
C LEU A 310 13.76 0.83 15.53
N MET A 311 13.83 -0.44 15.10
CA MET A 311 14.62 -1.52 15.71
C MET A 311 15.50 -2.21 14.68
N GLU A 312 16.66 -2.68 15.11
CA GLU A 312 17.62 -3.39 14.27
C GLU A 312 17.42 -4.92 14.32
N ASP A 313 16.95 -5.41 15.44
CA ASP A 313 16.75 -6.85 15.68
C ASP A 313 15.54 -7.39 14.89
N PRO A 314 15.62 -8.66 14.43
CA PRO A 314 14.50 -9.33 13.78
C PRO A 314 13.28 -9.45 14.70
N PRO A 315 12.05 -9.15 14.19
CA PRO A 315 10.85 -9.23 15.01
C PRO A 315 10.44 -10.68 15.33
N LEU A 316 9.92 -10.89 16.53
CA LEU A 316 9.12 -12.05 16.88
C LEU A 316 7.64 -11.76 16.62
N LEU A 317 6.97 -12.63 15.88
CA LEU A 317 5.56 -12.48 15.52
C LEU A 317 4.69 -13.36 16.41
N LEU A 318 3.75 -12.75 17.14
CA LEU A 318 2.80 -13.42 18.01
C LEU A 318 1.36 -13.09 17.61
N GLY A 319 0.50 -14.11 17.50
CA GLY A 319 -0.89 -13.94 17.12
C GLY A 319 -1.11 -13.42 15.68
N LEU A 320 -0.11 -13.49 14.81
CA LEU A 320 -0.25 -13.13 13.40
C LEU A 320 -0.56 -14.38 12.56
N ASP A 321 -1.77 -14.93 12.74
CA ASP A 321 -2.15 -16.22 12.19
C ASP A 321 -2.65 -16.15 10.75
N LEU A 322 -3.29 -15.07 10.35
CA LEU A 322 -3.88 -14.87 9.02
C LEU A 322 -4.81 -16.01 8.60
N ALA A 323 -5.41 -16.63 9.59
CA ALA A 323 -6.35 -17.74 9.50
C ALA A 323 -7.29 -17.73 10.71
N VAL A 324 -8.36 -18.51 10.64
CA VAL A 324 -9.32 -18.69 11.72
C VAL A 324 -9.23 -20.11 12.26
N MET A 325 -9.32 -20.27 13.57
CA MET A 325 -9.29 -21.56 14.23
C MET A 325 -10.72 -22.00 14.58
N GLY A 326 -11.30 -22.90 13.80
CA GLY A 326 -12.73 -23.20 13.86
C GLY A 326 -13.55 -21.97 13.48
N LEU A 327 -14.27 -21.39 14.45
CA LEU A 327 -15.03 -20.14 14.24
C LEU A 327 -14.35 -18.91 14.86
N ARG A 328 -13.18 -19.05 15.46
CA ARG A 328 -12.46 -17.94 16.11
C ARG A 328 -11.50 -17.27 15.13
N SER A 329 -11.76 -16.04 14.83
CA SER A 329 -10.86 -15.18 14.05
C SER A 329 -9.79 -14.48 14.90
N HIS A 330 -10.02 -14.38 16.23
CA HIS A 330 -9.16 -13.66 17.17
C HIS A 330 -9.01 -14.42 18.48
N ALA A 331 -7.99 -14.10 19.25
CA ALA A 331 -7.81 -14.54 20.62
C ALA A 331 -8.94 -14.03 21.53
N ARG A 332 -9.13 -14.65 22.67
CA ARG A 332 -10.20 -14.32 23.63
C ARG A 332 -9.97 -12.94 24.24
N GLY A 333 -11.07 -12.22 24.42
CA GLY A 333 -11.01 -10.87 24.98
C GLY A 333 -10.82 -9.76 23.96
N HIS A 334 -10.93 -10.07 22.68
CA HIS A 334 -10.95 -9.08 21.62
C HIS A 334 -12.09 -8.08 21.77
N ALA A 335 -11.87 -6.82 21.40
CA ALA A 335 -12.84 -5.73 21.60
C ALA A 335 -14.23 -5.96 20.96
N PHE A 336 -14.30 -6.71 19.86
CA PHE A 336 -15.58 -7.05 19.21
C PHE A 336 -16.31 -8.24 19.81
N GLU A 337 -15.69 -8.98 20.72
CA GLU A 337 -16.30 -10.18 21.30
C GLU A 337 -17.63 -9.85 22.00
N SER A 338 -17.64 -8.81 22.85
CA SER A 338 -18.87 -8.35 23.52
C SER A 338 -19.96 -7.93 22.55
N LEU A 339 -19.61 -7.20 21.49
CA LEU A 339 -20.56 -6.75 20.48
C LEU A 339 -21.16 -7.91 19.68
N ILE A 340 -20.40 -8.97 19.46
CA ILE A 340 -20.91 -10.18 18.81
C ILE A 340 -21.88 -10.89 19.75
N HIS A 341 -21.53 -11.00 21.02
CA HIS A 341 -22.40 -11.61 22.04
C HIS A 341 -23.70 -10.85 22.24
N GLU A 342 -23.69 -9.52 22.25
CA GLU A 342 -24.88 -8.67 22.32
C GLU A 342 -25.88 -8.91 21.16
N LYS A 343 -25.39 -9.35 20.00
CA LYS A 343 -26.21 -9.68 18.83
C LYS A 343 -26.75 -11.12 18.83
N THR A 344 -26.37 -11.94 19.79
CA THR A 344 -26.85 -13.33 19.87
C THR A 344 -28.30 -13.40 20.38
N SER A 345 -29.06 -14.33 19.84
CA SER A 345 -30.42 -14.63 20.25
C SER A 345 -30.71 -16.13 20.09
N ARG A 346 -31.89 -16.58 20.50
CA ARG A 346 -32.32 -17.98 20.25
C ARG A 346 -32.33 -18.34 18.76
N LEU A 347 -32.62 -17.36 17.89
CA LEU A 347 -32.72 -17.57 16.43
C LEU A 347 -31.40 -17.29 15.72
N THR A 348 -30.56 -16.42 16.28
CA THR A 348 -29.26 -16.04 15.72
C THR A 348 -28.20 -16.42 16.72
N THR A 349 -27.76 -17.66 16.65
CA THR A 349 -26.75 -18.21 17.58
C THR A 349 -25.36 -17.65 17.28
N LEU A 350 -24.47 -17.68 18.27
CA LEU A 350 -23.08 -17.25 18.08
C LEU A 350 -22.37 -17.97 16.90
N PRO A 351 -22.47 -19.30 16.75
CA PRO A 351 -21.89 -19.97 15.60
C PRO A 351 -22.44 -19.51 14.25
N THR A 352 -23.74 -19.18 14.17
CA THR A 352 -24.35 -18.64 12.94
C THR A 352 -23.75 -17.28 12.59
N LEU A 353 -23.69 -16.35 13.57
CA LEU A 353 -23.10 -15.02 13.37
C LEU A 353 -21.65 -15.06 12.96
N LEU A 354 -20.87 -15.97 13.55
CA LEU A 354 -19.46 -16.11 13.22
C LEU A 354 -19.25 -16.73 11.83
N ARG A 355 -20.06 -17.72 11.47
CA ARG A 355 -20.00 -18.37 10.14
C ARG A 355 -20.37 -17.38 9.04
N ASP A 356 -21.41 -16.59 9.21
CA ASP A 356 -21.85 -15.59 8.23
C ASP A 356 -20.76 -14.51 7.97
N ARG A 357 -19.92 -14.25 8.95
CA ARG A 357 -18.80 -13.29 8.81
C ARG A 357 -17.56 -13.84 8.12
N LEU A 358 -17.36 -15.16 8.14
CA LEU A 358 -16.18 -15.76 7.55
C LEU A 358 -16.21 -15.79 6.02
N GLY A 359 -17.40 -15.76 5.41
CA GLY A 359 -17.57 -15.85 3.97
C GLY A 359 -16.99 -17.14 3.38
N GLU A 360 -16.41 -17.02 2.18
CA GLU A 360 -15.70 -18.13 1.55
C GLU A 360 -14.36 -18.38 2.22
N THR A 361 -14.13 -19.62 2.64
CA THR A 361 -12.91 -20.04 3.31
C THR A 361 -12.27 -21.22 2.59
N GLU A 362 -10.95 -21.24 2.56
CA GLU A 362 -10.15 -22.40 2.16
C GLU A 362 -9.83 -23.24 3.41
N SER A 363 -10.00 -24.55 3.32
CA SER A 363 -9.61 -25.46 4.42
C SER A 363 -8.10 -25.63 4.42
N LEU A 364 -7.51 -25.39 5.57
CA LEU A 364 -6.12 -25.71 5.89
C LEU A 364 -6.06 -26.98 6.74
N GLU A 365 -4.91 -27.25 7.37
CA GLU A 365 -4.81 -28.31 8.36
C GLU A 365 -5.81 -28.07 9.52
N PRO A 366 -6.70 -29.03 9.82
CA PRO A 366 -7.68 -28.85 10.89
C PRO A 366 -7.04 -28.48 12.24
N PRO A 367 -7.61 -27.56 13.02
CA PRO A 367 -8.95 -26.93 12.86
C PRO A 367 -8.97 -25.59 12.08
N TRP A 368 -7.98 -25.32 11.25
CA TRP A 368 -7.75 -24.05 10.61
C TRP A 368 -8.49 -23.89 9.27
N GLN A 369 -8.94 -22.68 9.03
CA GLN A 369 -9.52 -22.23 7.76
C GLN A 369 -8.98 -20.84 7.41
N GLN A 370 -8.82 -20.55 6.13
CA GLN A 370 -8.33 -19.26 5.67
C GLN A 370 -9.40 -18.54 4.83
N PRO A 371 -10.01 -17.45 5.34
CA PRO A 371 -10.83 -16.55 4.57
C PRO A 371 -10.05 -15.91 3.41
N ARG A 372 -10.74 -15.63 2.32
CA ARG A 372 -10.14 -15.10 1.09
C ARG A 372 -9.35 -13.81 1.30
N ASP A 373 -9.88 -12.89 2.10
CA ASP A 373 -9.22 -11.64 2.46
C ASP A 373 -7.93 -11.87 3.26
N LEU A 374 -7.95 -12.78 4.22
CA LEU A 374 -6.76 -13.15 4.99
C LEU A 374 -5.69 -13.85 4.13
N LYS A 375 -6.11 -14.59 3.09
CA LYS A 375 -5.18 -15.18 2.11
C LYS A 375 -4.44 -14.10 1.30
N VAL A 376 -5.15 -13.07 0.87
CA VAL A 376 -4.55 -11.92 0.18
C VAL A 376 -3.55 -11.19 1.09
N TYR A 377 -3.91 -10.96 2.35
CA TYR A 377 -3.01 -10.33 3.32
C TYR A 377 -1.78 -11.20 3.63
N ALA A 378 -1.95 -12.52 3.71
CA ALA A 378 -0.84 -13.45 3.91
C ALA A 378 0.16 -13.39 2.76
N ALA A 379 -0.32 -13.40 1.52
CA ALA A 379 0.52 -13.32 0.34
C ALA A 379 1.28 -11.97 0.27
N SER A 380 0.62 -10.86 0.60
CA SER A 380 1.24 -9.53 0.64
C SER A 380 2.33 -9.45 1.71
N LEU A 381 2.06 -9.94 2.92
CA LEU A 381 3.03 -9.95 4.01
C LEU A 381 4.23 -10.88 3.74
N ALA A 382 3.98 -12.05 3.17
CA ALA A 382 5.06 -12.99 2.80
C ALA A 382 6.00 -12.37 1.75
N ALA A 383 5.43 -11.71 0.74
CA ALA A 383 6.21 -11.00 -0.27
C ALA A 383 7.05 -9.87 0.36
N GLU A 384 6.47 -9.10 1.25
CA GLU A 384 7.18 -8.01 1.95
C GLU A 384 8.32 -8.51 2.83
N LEU A 385 8.10 -9.58 3.59
CA LEU A 385 9.15 -10.19 4.42
C LEU A 385 10.29 -10.74 3.56
N ALA A 386 9.96 -11.35 2.40
CA ALA A 386 10.96 -11.83 1.45
C ALA A 386 11.77 -10.68 0.82
N ASP A 387 11.13 -9.60 0.40
CA ASP A 387 11.79 -8.42 -0.21
C ASP A 387 12.73 -7.72 0.79
N ARG A 388 12.40 -7.72 2.07
CA ARG A 388 13.25 -7.14 3.13
C ARG A 388 14.53 -7.96 3.37
N GLY A 389 14.52 -9.25 3.04
CA GLY A 389 15.64 -10.15 3.33
C GLY A 389 15.99 -10.27 4.82
N SER A 390 15.13 -9.75 5.69
CA SER A 390 15.34 -9.77 7.14
C SER A 390 14.66 -10.99 7.74
N PRO A 391 15.33 -11.76 8.59
CA PRO A 391 14.72 -12.89 9.27
C PRO A 391 13.58 -12.41 10.17
N CYS A 392 12.57 -13.25 10.38
CA CYS A 392 11.56 -13.08 11.41
C CYS A 392 11.42 -14.36 12.22
N TYR A 393 10.99 -14.23 13.46
CA TYR A 393 10.78 -15.35 14.35
C TYR A 393 9.29 -15.57 14.64
N ARG A 394 8.92 -16.79 14.96
CA ARG A 394 7.57 -17.16 15.37
C ARG A 394 7.63 -18.19 16.51
N LEU A 395 6.90 -17.93 17.58
CA LEU A 395 6.86 -18.80 18.76
C LEU A 395 5.84 -19.94 18.60
N ALA A 396 4.59 -19.60 18.35
CA ALA A 396 3.51 -20.56 18.18
C ALA A 396 3.34 -21.01 16.72
N PRO A 397 2.88 -22.24 16.49
CA PRO A 397 2.57 -22.71 15.15
C PRO A 397 1.40 -21.89 14.57
N SER A 398 1.54 -21.48 13.33
CA SER A 398 0.44 -20.92 12.53
C SER A 398 0.34 -21.73 11.25
N PRO A 399 -0.87 -21.96 10.74
CA PRO A 399 -1.09 -22.74 9.52
C PRO A 399 -0.60 -22.00 8.27
N VAL A 400 -0.39 -20.68 8.36
CA VAL A 400 0.07 -19.85 7.25
C VAL A 400 1.57 -19.64 7.36
N ASP A 401 2.30 -20.10 6.35
CA ASP A 401 3.74 -19.90 6.27
C ASP A 401 4.07 -18.46 5.82
N LEU A 402 4.85 -17.76 6.64
CA LEU A 402 5.41 -16.44 6.34
C LEU A 402 6.95 -16.51 6.23
N SER A 403 7.51 -17.69 6.03
CA SER A 403 8.96 -17.95 6.00
C SER A 403 9.70 -17.48 7.27
N CYS A 404 9.00 -17.46 8.41
CA CYS A 404 9.60 -17.09 9.71
C CYS A 404 10.24 -18.31 10.38
N GLN A 405 11.41 -18.11 10.96
CA GLN A 405 12.07 -19.14 11.76
C GLN A 405 11.27 -19.43 13.03
N ARG A 406 10.91 -20.70 13.23
CA ARG A 406 10.20 -21.12 14.45
C ARG A 406 11.16 -21.22 15.62
N VAL A 407 10.79 -20.62 16.75
CA VAL A 407 11.49 -20.76 18.03
C VAL A 407 10.63 -21.57 19.00
N SER A 408 11.27 -22.25 19.93
CA SER A 408 10.59 -23.10 20.93
C SER A 408 10.00 -22.25 22.07
N ASP A 409 9.05 -22.81 22.83
CA ASP A 409 8.44 -22.15 23.99
C ASP A 409 9.45 -21.91 25.13
N ASN A 410 10.57 -22.61 25.10
CA ASN A 410 11.69 -22.43 26.05
C ASN A 410 12.69 -21.38 25.56
N TRP A 411 12.51 -20.86 24.35
CA TRP A 411 13.38 -19.80 23.86
C TRP A 411 13.22 -18.54 24.71
N SER A 412 14.32 -17.93 25.04
CA SER A 412 14.39 -16.68 25.79
C SER A 412 15.27 -15.71 25.05
N PRO A 413 14.82 -14.47 24.86
CA PRO A 413 15.65 -13.46 24.25
C PRO A 413 16.92 -13.20 25.05
N THR A 414 17.98 -12.80 24.38
CA THR A 414 19.20 -12.34 25.03
C THR A 414 18.86 -11.15 25.93
N PRO A 415 19.37 -11.11 27.18
CA PRO A 415 19.14 -10.00 28.08
C PRO A 415 19.57 -8.64 27.48
N PRO A 416 18.87 -7.55 27.79
CA PRO A 416 19.20 -6.22 27.25
C PRO A 416 20.65 -5.79 27.49
N GLU A 417 21.23 -6.13 28.63
CA GLU A 417 22.61 -5.79 28.98
C GLU A 417 23.64 -6.45 28.04
N ALA A 418 23.33 -7.63 27.52
CA ALA A 418 24.17 -8.34 26.56
C ALA A 418 23.93 -7.90 25.10
N ARG A 419 22.83 -7.19 24.84
CA ARG A 419 22.49 -6.66 23.52
C ARG A 419 22.87 -5.19 23.34
N ARG A 420 23.08 -4.47 24.46
CA ARG A 420 23.51 -3.08 24.41
C ARG A 420 25.03 -3.03 24.22
N PRO A 421 25.55 -2.55 23.08
CA PRO A 421 26.90 -2.03 23.06
C PRO A 421 27.02 -0.91 24.10
N GLU A 422 28.18 -0.76 24.71
CA GLU A 422 28.44 0.39 25.61
C GLU A 422 28.08 1.68 24.85
N GLY A 423 27.05 2.43 25.33
CA GLY A 423 26.52 3.63 24.69
C GLY A 423 25.27 3.42 23.82
N ALA A 424 24.50 2.33 23.97
CA ALA A 424 23.23 2.15 23.28
C ALA A 424 22.28 3.31 23.60
N GLU A 425 22.24 4.27 22.69
CA GLU A 425 21.46 5.49 22.78
C GLU A 425 19.97 5.18 22.66
N GLU A 426 19.15 5.94 23.37
CA GLU A 426 17.73 5.98 23.14
C GLU A 426 17.47 6.46 21.71
N LEU A 427 16.58 5.77 20.99
CA LEU A 427 16.06 6.30 19.73
C LEU A 427 15.17 7.49 20.07
N ARG A 428 15.49 8.66 19.51
CA ARG A 428 14.77 9.89 19.74
C ARG A 428 14.28 10.46 18.42
N ILE A 429 12.98 10.68 18.30
CA ILE A 429 12.37 11.35 17.15
C ILE A 429 11.88 12.71 17.64
N GLU A 430 12.44 13.75 17.06
CA GLU A 430 12.12 15.13 17.44
C GLU A 430 10.73 15.55 16.93
N PRO A 431 10.08 16.49 17.61
CA PRO A 431 8.86 17.13 17.14
C PRO A 431 9.05 17.83 15.79
N GLY A 432 7.95 18.06 15.10
CA GLY A 432 7.92 18.88 13.91
C GLY A 432 8.28 20.36 14.16
N PRO A 433 8.14 21.22 13.15
CA PRO A 433 8.56 22.61 13.23
C PRO A 433 7.83 23.37 14.33
N GLN A 434 8.53 24.32 15.00
CA GLN A 434 7.95 25.15 16.08
C GLN A 434 6.87 26.11 15.58
N ALA A 435 6.89 26.49 14.30
CA ALA A 435 5.87 27.32 13.66
C ALA A 435 5.22 26.57 12.50
N PRO A 436 4.34 25.60 12.78
CA PRO A 436 3.70 24.82 11.73
C PRO A 436 2.68 25.66 10.97
N GLU A 437 2.44 25.28 9.72
CA GLU A 437 1.28 25.78 9.01
C GLU A 437 0.01 25.25 9.68
N SER A 438 -1.02 26.08 9.80
CA SER A 438 -2.30 25.57 10.28
C SER A 438 -2.93 24.61 9.26
N VAL A 439 -3.60 23.56 9.73
CA VAL A 439 -4.34 22.62 8.86
C VAL A 439 -5.33 23.38 7.95
N GLY A 440 -5.96 24.44 8.47
CA GLY A 440 -6.81 25.33 7.68
C GLY A 440 -6.03 26.09 6.58
N GLY A 441 -4.77 26.41 6.80
CA GLY A 441 -3.86 26.97 5.80
C GLY A 441 -3.62 25.98 4.65
N VAL A 442 -3.25 24.75 4.95
CA VAL A 442 -3.07 23.70 3.96
C VAL A 442 -4.33 23.48 3.12
N LEU A 443 -5.50 23.40 3.77
CA LEU A 443 -6.77 23.22 3.05
C LEU A 443 -7.12 24.42 2.15
N ARG A 444 -6.78 25.64 2.54
CA ARG A 444 -6.96 26.82 1.68
C ARG A 444 -6.06 26.78 0.45
N ARG A 445 -4.78 26.35 0.62
CA ARG A 445 -3.88 26.13 -0.53
C ARG A 445 -4.41 25.07 -1.49
N TRP A 446 -4.96 23.95 -0.98
CA TRP A 446 -5.61 22.95 -1.83
C TRP A 446 -6.79 23.52 -2.61
N LYS A 447 -7.62 24.36 -1.96
CA LYS A 447 -8.72 25.02 -2.65
C LYS A 447 -8.24 25.98 -3.74
N GLU A 448 -7.17 26.72 -3.47
CA GLU A 448 -6.55 27.63 -4.43
C GLU A 448 -5.92 26.85 -5.61
N LEU A 449 -5.25 25.74 -5.34
CA LEU A 449 -4.75 24.82 -6.36
C LEU A 449 -5.88 24.45 -7.33
N PHE A 450 -7.01 23.95 -6.84
CA PHE A 450 -8.12 23.58 -7.71
C PHE A 450 -8.74 24.75 -8.46
N ARG A 451 -8.79 25.94 -7.89
CA ARG A 451 -9.26 27.16 -8.60
C ARG A 451 -8.39 27.50 -9.79
N ASN A 452 -7.08 27.34 -9.65
CA ASN A 452 -6.09 27.69 -10.67
C ASN A 452 -5.78 26.53 -11.63
N LEU A 453 -6.24 25.31 -11.33
CA LEU A 453 -5.99 24.14 -12.13
C LEU A 453 -6.64 24.26 -13.51
N THR A 454 -5.92 23.85 -14.54
CA THR A 454 -6.40 23.79 -15.92
C THR A 454 -6.68 22.35 -16.34
N LEU A 455 -7.46 22.16 -17.39
CA LEU A 455 -7.77 20.83 -17.94
C LEU A 455 -6.50 20.07 -18.35
N SER A 456 -5.46 20.79 -18.79
CA SER A 456 -4.17 20.20 -19.17
C SER A 456 -3.48 19.42 -18.07
N ALA A 457 -3.74 19.73 -16.79
CA ALA A 457 -3.20 18.97 -15.66
C ALA A 457 -3.68 17.50 -15.63
N PHE A 458 -4.82 17.20 -16.25
CA PHE A 458 -5.38 15.86 -16.38
C PHE A 458 -5.23 15.29 -17.79
N ALA A 459 -4.70 16.07 -18.73
CA ALA A 459 -4.44 15.59 -20.09
C ALA A 459 -3.23 14.63 -20.09
N PRO A 460 -3.21 13.63 -21.01
CA PRO A 460 -2.04 12.78 -21.16
C PRO A 460 -0.83 13.67 -21.51
N LEU A 461 0.17 13.66 -20.66
CA LEU A 461 1.46 14.27 -20.98
C LEU A 461 2.09 13.45 -22.11
N GLY A 462 2.66 14.07 -23.14
CA GLY A 462 3.44 13.38 -24.18
C GLY A 462 4.55 12.49 -23.61
N ALA A 463 5.25 11.74 -24.43
CA ALA A 463 6.23 10.70 -24.05
C ALA A 463 7.39 11.17 -23.13
N ASP A 464 7.46 12.45 -22.84
CA ASP A 464 8.45 13.01 -21.91
C ASP A 464 7.99 12.79 -20.47
N LEU A 465 8.60 11.81 -19.81
CA LEU A 465 8.46 11.55 -18.37
C LEU A 465 9.30 12.59 -17.58
N GLY A 466 9.08 13.86 -17.82
CA GLY A 466 9.56 14.92 -16.93
C GLY A 466 9.02 14.66 -15.52
N GLU A 467 9.75 15.12 -14.50
CA GLU A 467 9.30 15.07 -13.11
C GLU A 467 7.85 15.51 -13.04
N GLU A 468 6.95 14.60 -12.64
CA GLU A 468 5.54 14.96 -12.39
C GLU A 468 5.56 16.13 -11.40
N ASP A 469 4.94 17.24 -11.77
CA ASP A 469 4.80 18.38 -10.88
C ASP A 469 4.04 17.89 -9.63
N GLU A 470 4.66 18.06 -8.47
CA GLU A 470 4.09 17.67 -7.18
C GLU A 470 2.66 18.19 -6.98
N LEU A 471 2.32 19.31 -7.59
CA LEU A 471 0.98 19.88 -7.58
C LEU A 471 -0.01 19.05 -8.41
N THR A 472 0.42 18.49 -9.52
CA THR A 472 -0.41 17.60 -10.36
C THR A 472 -0.68 16.28 -9.64
N GLU A 473 0.33 15.68 -9.00
CA GLU A 473 0.19 14.47 -8.19
C GLU A 473 -0.80 14.72 -7.03
N LEU A 474 -0.68 15.85 -6.34
CA LEU A 474 -1.58 16.25 -5.27
C LEU A 474 -3.03 16.44 -5.77
N ALA A 475 -3.22 17.11 -6.91
CA ALA A 475 -4.54 17.33 -7.49
C ALA A 475 -5.21 16.01 -7.90
N GLU A 476 -4.45 15.09 -8.46
CA GLU A 476 -4.92 13.75 -8.84
C GLU A 476 -5.35 12.95 -7.60
N GLU A 477 -4.50 12.84 -6.57
CA GLU A 477 -4.82 12.11 -5.34
C GLU A 477 -6.03 12.71 -4.61
N LEU A 478 -6.10 14.04 -4.50
CA LEU A 478 -7.27 14.72 -3.94
C LEU A 478 -8.55 14.44 -4.76
N SER A 479 -8.45 14.40 -6.08
CA SER A 479 -9.58 14.06 -6.94
C SER A 479 -10.04 12.62 -6.72
N GLN A 480 -9.13 11.66 -6.58
CA GLN A 480 -9.44 10.27 -6.23
C GLN A 480 -10.13 10.17 -4.87
N MET A 481 -9.61 10.85 -3.85
CA MET A 481 -10.15 10.81 -2.49
C MET A 481 -11.48 11.55 -2.33
N LEU A 482 -11.68 12.62 -3.08
CA LEU A 482 -12.80 13.53 -2.88
C LEU A 482 -13.89 13.44 -3.97
N ALA A 483 -13.56 13.05 -5.17
CA ALA A 483 -14.45 13.16 -6.32
C ALA A 483 -14.17 12.09 -7.39
N LEU A 484 -13.94 10.84 -6.98
CA LEU A 484 -13.61 9.75 -7.91
C LEU A 484 -14.61 9.58 -9.07
N PRO A 485 -15.94 9.63 -8.86
CA PRO A 485 -16.88 9.50 -9.98
C PRO A 485 -16.71 10.62 -11.04
N GLU A 486 -16.47 11.85 -10.61
CA GLU A 486 -16.25 13.00 -11.49
C GLU A 486 -14.90 12.90 -12.20
N LEU A 487 -13.85 12.42 -11.51
CA LEU A 487 -12.54 12.14 -12.11
C LEU A 487 -12.64 11.09 -13.21
N LEU A 488 -13.34 9.99 -12.97
CA LEU A 488 -13.55 8.93 -13.97
C LEU A 488 -14.36 9.44 -15.17
N ARG A 489 -15.37 10.28 -14.96
CA ARG A 489 -16.11 10.95 -16.06
C ARG A 489 -15.20 11.86 -16.86
N LEU A 490 -14.39 12.69 -16.20
CA LEU A 490 -13.42 13.54 -16.87
C LEU A 490 -12.48 12.69 -17.74
N ARG A 491 -11.86 11.66 -17.19
CA ARG A 491 -10.95 10.77 -17.92
C ARG A 491 -11.63 10.12 -19.13
N SER A 492 -12.88 9.67 -19.00
CA SER A 492 -13.64 9.09 -20.12
C SER A 492 -14.05 10.10 -21.18
N SER A 493 -14.05 11.39 -20.87
CA SER A 493 -14.43 12.48 -21.79
C SER A 493 -13.25 13.11 -22.51
N LEU A 494 -12.02 12.93 -22.02
CA LEU A 494 -10.81 13.55 -22.61
C LEU A 494 -10.55 13.10 -24.07
N ASP A 495 -11.08 11.94 -24.50
CA ASP A 495 -10.97 11.44 -25.87
C ASP A 495 -12.11 11.94 -26.78
N ARG A 496 -13.04 12.72 -26.25
CA ARG A 496 -14.20 13.26 -26.98
C ARG A 496 -14.05 14.76 -27.12
N GLU A 497 -14.24 15.30 -28.30
CA GLU A 497 -14.12 16.74 -28.57
C GLU A 497 -15.09 17.61 -27.76
N ASN A 498 -16.22 17.05 -27.32
CA ASN A 498 -17.23 17.80 -26.55
C ASN A 498 -17.51 17.06 -25.23
N GLY A 499 -17.37 17.74 -24.08
CA GLY A 499 -17.76 17.23 -22.76
C GLY A 499 -16.66 17.25 -21.69
N SER A 500 -15.40 17.38 -22.09
CA SER A 500 -14.27 17.41 -21.13
C SER A 500 -14.28 18.66 -20.24
N GLU A 501 -14.62 19.82 -20.77
CA GLU A 501 -14.72 21.08 -20.02
C GLU A 501 -15.85 21.06 -18.97
N GLU A 502 -16.99 20.45 -19.28
CA GLU A 502 -18.10 20.30 -18.34
C GLU A 502 -17.74 19.30 -17.23
N ALA A 503 -17.16 18.15 -17.61
CA ALA A 503 -16.70 17.16 -16.66
C ALA A 503 -15.60 17.72 -15.73
N PHE A 504 -14.69 18.54 -16.27
CA PHE A 504 -13.66 19.21 -15.49
C PHE A 504 -14.23 20.24 -14.51
N ARG A 505 -15.19 21.06 -14.93
CA ARG A 505 -15.90 21.98 -14.01
C ARG A 505 -16.64 21.23 -12.92
N SER A 506 -17.28 20.11 -13.24
CA SER A 506 -17.95 19.25 -12.26
C SER A 506 -16.97 18.69 -11.23
N LEU A 507 -15.81 18.20 -11.68
CA LEU A 507 -14.74 17.72 -10.79
C LEU A 507 -14.26 18.83 -9.84
N LYS A 508 -13.89 20.00 -10.37
CA LYS A 508 -13.44 21.13 -9.55
C LYS A 508 -14.48 21.50 -8.49
N GLY A 509 -15.73 21.67 -8.87
CA GLY A 509 -16.81 22.02 -7.95
C GLY A 509 -17.02 20.99 -6.86
N SER A 510 -16.92 19.68 -7.18
CA SER A 510 -17.04 18.60 -6.21
C SER A 510 -15.88 18.59 -5.21
N VAL A 511 -14.64 18.77 -5.67
CA VAL A 511 -13.45 18.82 -4.81
C VAL A 511 -13.49 20.05 -3.91
N GLU A 512 -13.72 21.25 -4.46
CA GLU A 512 -13.81 22.50 -3.68
C GLU A 512 -14.90 22.41 -2.61
N GLY A 513 -16.09 21.91 -2.95
CA GLY A 513 -17.19 21.74 -2.01
C GLY A 513 -16.88 20.77 -0.87
N ARG A 514 -16.04 19.74 -1.11
CA ARG A 514 -15.59 18.81 -0.07
C ARG A 514 -14.47 19.40 0.76
N ILE A 515 -13.55 20.18 0.20
CA ILE A 515 -12.55 20.95 0.95
C ILE A 515 -13.23 21.95 1.89
N ASP A 516 -14.28 22.63 1.47
CA ASP A 516 -15.06 23.53 2.32
C ASP A 516 -15.70 22.82 3.52
N ARG A 517 -16.13 21.57 3.35
CA ARG A 517 -16.58 20.74 4.48
C ARG A 517 -15.46 20.37 5.45
N LEU A 518 -14.26 20.10 4.95
CA LEU A 518 -13.08 19.85 5.78
C LEU A 518 -12.65 21.10 6.54
N LEU A 519 -12.67 22.28 5.91
CA LEU A 519 -12.39 23.56 6.56
C LEU A 519 -13.33 23.85 7.74
N ARG A 520 -14.64 23.57 7.57
CA ARG A 520 -15.60 23.66 8.68
C ARG A 520 -15.31 22.66 9.80
N SER A 521 -14.71 21.51 9.49
CA SER A 521 -14.33 20.51 10.50
C SER A 521 -13.05 20.89 11.24
N ALA A 522 -12.12 21.59 10.60
CA ALA A 522 -10.87 22.06 11.21
C ALA A 522 -11.08 23.21 12.22
N ASN A 523 -12.17 23.96 12.05
CA ASN A 523 -12.50 25.12 12.90
C ASN A 523 -13.40 24.76 14.10
N ARG A 524 -13.78 23.51 14.22
CA ARG A 524 -14.56 22.97 15.36
C ARG A 524 -13.65 22.21 16.32
#